data_16d410b80837c924c14b1bc64996d3b8
#
_entry.id   16d410b80837c924c14b1bc64996d3b8
#
_cell.length_a   1.000
_cell.length_b   1.000
_cell.length_c   1.000
_cell.angle_alpha   90.00
_cell.angle_beta   90.00
_cell.angle_gamma   90.00
#
_symmetry.space_group_name_H-M   'P 1'
#
loop_
_entity.id
_entity.type
_entity.pdbx_description
1 polymer ?
#
loop_
_entity_poly.entity_id
_entity_poly.type
_entity_poly.pdbx_seq_one_letter_code
_entity_poly.pdbx_strand_id
1 'polypeptide(L)'
;TPENLVATAISTSEITLTWNEVENALIYNVYQANELIANIEETTFTVDGLEYNTEYCYTVTAVRNDEESDKSEEKCAKTLGESIEELSSAIRFYPNPVDNELFLATEVRVEEIAIYDIYGRTTTVYGPRTTDFVHSIDVADLEAGVYFVNIKTENGNIVKRFVKK
;
A
#
# COMPACT_ATOMS: atom_id res chain seq x y z
N THR A 1 -29.38 16.75 -2.37
CA THR A 1 -27.95 16.49 -2.12
C THR A 1 -27.82 15.14 -1.42
N PRO A 2 -26.97 14.21 -1.89
CA PRO A 2 -26.67 12.98 -1.18
C PRO A 2 -26.02 13.27 0.18
N GLU A 3 -26.41 12.49 1.19
CA GLU A 3 -25.90 12.60 2.54
C GLU A 3 -25.18 11.33 2.96
N ASN A 4 -24.37 11.42 4.02
CA ASN A 4 -23.63 10.29 4.60
C ASN A 4 -22.74 9.55 3.58
N LEU A 5 -22.10 10.30 2.67
CA LEU A 5 -21.07 9.73 1.83
C LEU A 5 -19.95 9.15 2.70
N VAL A 6 -19.62 7.89 2.45
CA VAL A 6 -18.50 7.17 3.07
C VAL A 6 -17.60 6.67 1.96
N ALA A 7 -16.31 6.88 2.09
CA ALA A 7 -15.28 6.32 1.23
C ALA A 7 -14.46 5.31 2.04
N THR A 8 -14.38 4.07 1.57
CA THR A 8 -13.68 2.98 2.25
C THR A 8 -12.72 2.31 1.29
N ALA A 9 -11.43 2.32 1.63
CA ALA A 9 -10.43 1.56 0.88
C ALA A 9 -10.62 0.05 1.13
N ILE A 10 -10.80 -0.72 0.08
CA ILE A 10 -11.01 -2.17 0.13
C ILE A 10 -9.81 -2.97 -0.37
N SER A 11 -8.94 -2.33 -1.14
CA SER A 11 -7.70 -2.94 -1.62
C SER A 11 -6.60 -1.88 -1.84
N THR A 12 -5.47 -2.30 -2.39
CA THR A 12 -4.38 -1.41 -2.79
C THR A 12 -4.71 -0.53 -3.98
N SER A 13 -5.78 -0.86 -4.72
CA SER A 13 -6.17 -0.19 -5.96
C SER A 13 -7.66 0.14 -6.07
N GLU A 14 -8.43 -0.09 -4.97
CA GLU A 14 -9.89 0.09 -5.01
C GLU A 14 -10.41 0.80 -3.77
N ILE A 15 -11.35 1.72 -3.97
CA ILE A 15 -12.11 2.42 -2.94
C ILE A 15 -13.59 2.26 -3.24
N THR A 16 -14.37 1.79 -2.26
CA THR A 16 -15.83 1.74 -2.35
C THR A 16 -16.44 2.97 -1.70
N LEU A 17 -17.36 3.59 -2.43
CA LEU A 17 -18.17 4.71 -2.01
C LEU A 17 -19.59 4.22 -1.72
N THR A 18 -20.19 4.73 -0.64
CA THR A 18 -21.59 4.49 -0.30
C THR A 18 -22.22 5.77 0.22
N TRP A 19 -23.49 5.99 -0.06
CA TRP A 19 -24.25 7.16 0.40
C TRP A 19 -25.73 6.83 0.61
N ASN A 20 -26.45 7.75 1.24
CA ASN A 20 -27.88 7.58 1.40
C ASN A 20 -28.64 7.89 0.11
N GLU A 21 -29.72 7.13 -0.12
CA GLU A 21 -30.64 7.39 -1.20
C GLU A 21 -31.27 8.79 -1.07
N VAL A 22 -31.40 9.49 -2.20
CA VAL A 22 -32.09 10.77 -2.30
C VAL A 22 -33.45 10.55 -2.94
N GLU A 23 -34.50 11.02 -2.27
CA GLU A 23 -35.89 10.85 -2.75
C GLU A 23 -36.07 11.40 -4.17
N ASN A 24 -36.63 10.56 -5.05
CA ASN A 24 -36.84 10.83 -6.48
C ASN A 24 -35.57 11.14 -7.30
N ALA A 25 -34.38 10.80 -6.80
CA ALA A 25 -33.19 10.77 -7.64
C ALA A 25 -33.32 9.63 -8.66
N LEU A 26 -32.92 9.88 -9.89
CA LEU A 26 -32.89 8.88 -10.97
C LEU A 26 -31.47 8.30 -11.13
N ILE A 27 -30.48 9.15 -10.98
CA ILE A 27 -29.06 8.80 -11.11
C ILE A 27 -28.22 9.64 -10.16
N TYR A 28 -27.01 9.18 -9.91
CA TYR A 28 -25.98 9.87 -9.13
C TYR A 28 -24.73 10.08 -9.99
N ASN A 29 -24.18 11.28 -9.94
CA ASN A 29 -22.88 11.58 -10.51
C ASN A 29 -21.81 11.48 -9.44
N VAL A 30 -20.76 10.71 -9.69
CA VAL A 30 -19.62 10.57 -8.79
C VAL A 30 -18.45 11.39 -9.34
N TYR A 31 -17.85 12.20 -8.49
CA TYR A 31 -16.72 13.07 -8.83
C TYR A 31 -15.49 12.73 -8.01
N GLN A 32 -14.32 12.71 -8.67
CA GLN A 32 -13.01 12.67 -8.05
C GLN A 32 -12.26 13.96 -8.40
N ALA A 33 -11.75 14.71 -7.43
CA ALA A 33 -11.07 15.99 -7.64
C ALA A 33 -11.81 16.95 -8.61
N ASN A 34 -13.15 17.00 -8.52
CA ASN A 34 -14.07 17.73 -9.40
C ASN A 34 -14.25 17.20 -10.84
N GLU A 35 -13.62 16.09 -11.20
CA GLU A 35 -13.83 15.40 -12.46
C GLU A 35 -14.94 14.35 -12.31
N LEU A 36 -15.89 14.30 -13.26
CA LEU A 36 -16.93 13.29 -13.29
C LEU A 36 -16.32 11.94 -13.70
N ILE A 37 -16.39 10.95 -12.81
CA ILE A 37 -15.84 9.61 -13.06
C ILE A 37 -16.90 8.55 -13.30
N ALA A 38 -18.12 8.74 -12.81
CA ALA A 38 -19.22 7.80 -13.01
C ALA A 38 -20.59 8.46 -12.96
N ASN A 39 -21.55 7.82 -13.64
CA ASN A 39 -22.97 8.14 -13.62
C ASN A 39 -23.73 6.84 -13.40
N ILE A 40 -24.42 6.68 -12.26
CA ILE A 40 -24.99 5.41 -11.81
C ILE A 40 -26.36 5.59 -11.14
N GLU A 41 -27.16 4.53 -11.07
CA GLU A 41 -28.49 4.52 -10.45
C GLU A 41 -28.42 4.05 -8.98
N GLU A 42 -27.36 3.31 -8.61
CA GLU A 42 -27.19 2.74 -7.27
C GLU A 42 -26.57 3.76 -6.30
N THR A 43 -26.69 3.47 -5.01
CA THR A 43 -26.11 4.28 -3.93
C THR A 43 -24.74 3.77 -3.45
N THR A 44 -24.11 2.95 -4.27
CA THR A 44 -22.77 2.40 -4.04
C THR A 44 -21.99 2.38 -5.35
N PHE A 45 -20.70 2.67 -5.27
CA PHE A 45 -19.80 2.63 -6.41
C PHE A 45 -18.39 2.26 -5.97
N THR A 46 -17.73 1.38 -6.73
CA THR A 46 -16.32 1.04 -6.49
C THR A 46 -15.47 1.67 -7.58
N VAL A 47 -14.53 2.49 -7.15
CA VAL A 47 -13.48 3.09 -7.99
C VAL A 47 -12.30 2.15 -8.00
N ASP A 48 -11.87 1.72 -9.18
CA ASP A 48 -10.75 0.82 -9.39
C ASP A 48 -9.56 1.51 -10.12
N GLY A 49 -8.45 0.79 -10.28
CA GLY A 49 -7.28 1.29 -11.00
C GLY A 49 -6.53 2.42 -10.29
N LEU A 50 -6.72 2.56 -8.99
CA LEU A 50 -6.06 3.57 -8.16
C LEU A 50 -4.63 3.14 -7.80
N GLU A 51 -3.76 4.12 -7.56
CA GLU A 51 -2.43 3.86 -7.04
C GLU A 51 -2.48 3.46 -5.55
N TYR A 52 -1.63 2.53 -5.13
CA TYR A 52 -1.56 2.09 -3.73
C TYR A 52 -1.05 3.22 -2.81
N ASN A 53 -1.40 3.13 -1.54
CA ASN A 53 -0.98 4.06 -0.47
C ASN A 53 -1.24 5.54 -0.81
N THR A 54 -2.22 5.82 -1.69
CA THR A 54 -2.55 7.15 -2.21
C THR A 54 -3.93 7.59 -1.74
N GLU A 55 -4.06 8.86 -1.36
CA GLU A 55 -5.32 9.44 -0.90
C GLU A 55 -6.12 10.00 -2.06
N TYR A 56 -7.41 9.67 -2.11
CA TYR A 56 -8.36 10.15 -3.10
C TYR A 56 -9.61 10.71 -2.42
N CYS A 57 -10.11 11.83 -2.93
CA CYS A 57 -11.27 12.52 -2.38
C CYS A 57 -12.41 12.53 -3.39
N TYR A 58 -13.63 12.32 -2.90
CA TYR A 58 -14.82 12.15 -3.70
C TYR A 58 -15.98 13.01 -3.22
N THR A 59 -16.82 13.41 -4.16
CA THR A 59 -18.12 14.01 -3.91
C THR A 59 -19.17 13.37 -4.81
N VAL A 60 -20.42 13.38 -4.41
CA VAL A 60 -21.54 12.80 -5.15
C VAL A 60 -22.68 13.83 -5.25
N THR A 61 -23.34 13.89 -6.41
CA THR A 61 -24.57 14.64 -6.63
C THR A 61 -25.69 13.70 -7.01
N ALA A 62 -26.92 14.12 -6.82
CA ALA A 62 -28.13 13.43 -7.28
C ALA A 62 -28.74 14.19 -8.46
N VAL A 63 -29.20 13.47 -9.47
CA VAL A 63 -29.86 14.07 -10.65
C VAL A 63 -31.32 13.64 -10.67
N ARG A 64 -32.18 14.61 -10.88
CA ARG A 64 -33.63 14.45 -11.00
C ARG A 64 -34.16 15.37 -12.10
N ASN A 65 -34.89 14.84 -13.07
CA ASN A 65 -35.49 15.62 -14.17
C ASN A 65 -34.48 16.55 -14.84
N ASP A 66 -33.28 16.06 -15.14
CA ASP A 66 -32.15 16.79 -15.73
C ASP A 66 -31.59 17.94 -14.84
N GLU A 67 -32.03 18.04 -13.59
CA GLU A 67 -31.47 18.97 -12.61
C GLU A 67 -30.54 18.22 -11.66
N GLU A 68 -29.32 18.75 -11.50
CA GLU A 68 -28.30 18.21 -10.60
C GLU A 68 -28.32 18.95 -9.27
N SER A 69 -28.24 18.20 -8.16
CA SER A 69 -28.17 18.77 -6.82
C SER A 69 -26.80 19.39 -6.54
N ASP A 70 -26.69 20.10 -5.41
CA ASP A 70 -25.39 20.43 -4.82
C ASP A 70 -24.60 19.16 -4.53
N LYS A 71 -23.27 19.28 -4.52
CA LYS A 71 -22.35 18.21 -4.13
C LYS A 71 -22.55 17.83 -2.66
N SER A 72 -22.36 16.55 -2.37
CA SER A 72 -22.25 16.05 -1.00
C SER A 72 -21.06 16.68 -0.26
N GLU A 73 -20.96 16.43 1.04
CA GLU A 73 -19.72 16.62 1.76
C GLU A 73 -18.60 15.77 1.10
N GLU A 74 -17.41 16.36 0.94
CA GLU A 74 -16.26 15.62 0.40
C GLU A 74 -15.77 14.57 1.40
N LYS A 75 -15.50 13.37 0.92
CA LYS A 75 -14.91 12.29 1.71
C LYS A 75 -13.68 11.74 0.99
N CYS A 76 -12.62 11.60 1.78
CA CYS A 76 -11.36 11.06 1.30
C CYS A 76 -11.12 9.68 1.92
N ALA A 77 -10.49 8.81 1.14
CA ALA A 77 -9.94 7.54 1.62
C ALA A 77 -8.57 7.32 0.99
N LYS A 78 -7.72 6.66 1.74
CA LYS A 78 -6.40 6.28 1.29
C LYS A 78 -6.41 4.79 0.94
N THR A 79 -6.04 4.44 -0.30
CA THR A 79 -5.87 3.04 -0.72
C THR A 79 -4.92 2.31 0.23
N LEU A 80 -5.12 1.01 0.39
CA LEU A 80 -4.24 0.21 1.25
C LEU A 80 -2.82 0.23 0.70
N GLY A 81 -1.83 0.15 1.60
CA GLY A 81 -0.45 -0.14 1.22
C GLY A 81 -0.32 -1.56 0.68
N GLU A 82 0.79 -1.88 0.02
CA GLU A 82 1.07 -3.27 -0.35
C GLU A 82 0.98 -4.16 0.90
N SER A 83 0.38 -5.34 0.75
CA SER A 83 0.31 -6.28 1.85
C SER A 83 1.72 -6.77 2.21
N ILE A 84 1.96 -7.07 3.50
CA ILE A 84 3.23 -7.64 3.96
C ILE A 84 3.56 -8.94 3.20
N GLU A 85 2.56 -9.67 2.73
CA GLU A 85 2.74 -10.90 1.96
C GLU A 85 3.21 -10.62 0.53
N GLU A 86 2.63 -9.65 -0.17
CA GLU A 86 3.07 -9.22 -1.50
C GLU A 86 4.46 -8.61 -1.43
N LEU A 87 4.69 -7.70 -0.50
CA LEU A 87 5.98 -7.09 -0.23
C LEU A 87 7.03 -8.15 0.15
N SER A 88 6.65 -9.17 0.95
CA SER A 88 7.51 -10.29 1.32
C SER A 88 7.88 -11.17 0.13
N SER A 89 7.00 -11.34 -0.86
CA SER A 89 7.27 -12.11 -2.08
C SER A 89 8.19 -11.37 -3.05
N ALA A 90 8.11 -10.04 -3.08
CA ALA A 90 8.97 -9.17 -3.90
C ALA A 90 10.43 -9.13 -3.41
N ILE A 91 10.71 -9.64 -2.20
CA ILE A 91 12.05 -9.65 -1.61
C ILE A 91 12.58 -11.07 -1.45
N ARG A 92 13.71 -11.34 -2.06
CA ARG A 92 14.38 -12.65 -2.03
C ARG A 92 15.78 -12.55 -1.43
N PHE A 93 16.13 -13.53 -0.58
CA PHE A 93 17.46 -13.70 -0.03
C PHE A 93 18.13 -14.97 -0.57
N TYR A 94 19.39 -14.83 -0.94
CA TYR A 94 20.21 -15.96 -1.34
C TYR A 94 21.72 -15.68 -1.15
N PRO A 95 22.53 -16.73 -0.90
CA PRO A 95 22.11 -18.07 -0.52
C PRO A 95 21.56 -18.09 0.92
N ASN A 96 20.72 -19.05 1.24
CA ASN A 96 20.28 -19.31 2.61
C ASN A 96 20.21 -20.83 2.83
N PRO A 97 21.10 -21.41 3.63
CA PRO A 97 22.12 -20.80 4.50
C PRO A 97 23.25 -20.07 3.75
N VAL A 98 23.79 -19.02 4.39
CA VAL A 98 24.83 -18.15 3.87
C VAL A 98 26.19 -18.40 4.56
N ASP A 99 27.27 -18.26 3.79
CA ASP A 99 28.66 -18.28 4.33
C ASP A 99 29.15 -16.84 4.62
N ASN A 100 29.49 -16.06 3.63
CA ASN A 100 30.09 -14.73 3.83
C ASN A 100 29.25 -13.58 3.29
N GLU A 101 28.51 -13.80 2.22
CA GLU A 101 27.81 -12.76 1.50
C GLU A 101 26.36 -13.16 1.22
N LEU A 102 25.43 -12.35 1.71
CA LEU A 102 23.99 -12.51 1.53
C LEU A 102 23.50 -11.49 0.50
N PHE A 103 22.83 -11.95 -0.53
CA PHE A 103 22.22 -11.09 -1.53
C PHE A 103 20.76 -10.89 -1.24
N LEU A 104 20.33 -9.64 -1.30
CA LEU A 104 18.96 -9.22 -1.27
C LEU A 104 18.55 -8.79 -2.67
N ALA A 105 17.67 -9.53 -3.32
CA ALA A 105 17.02 -9.12 -4.57
C ALA A 105 15.63 -8.56 -4.24
N THR A 106 15.31 -7.39 -4.76
CA THR A 106 14.06 -6.68 -4.50
C THR A 106 13.59 -5.93 -5.73
N GLU A 107 12.28 -5.79 -5.86
CA GLU A 107 11.63 -4.94 -6.88
C GLU A 107 11.17 -3.59 -6.30
N VAL A 108 11.31 -3.42 -4.97
CA VAL A 108 10.92 -2.21 -4.25
C VAL A 108 12.13 -1.46 -3.71
N ARG A 109 11.98 -0.16 -3.54
CA ARG A 109 13.04 0.69 -3.00
C ARG A 109 13.28 0.40 -1.53
N VAL A 110 14.53 0.05 -1.19
CA VAL A 110 14.98 -0.19 0.18
C VAL A 110 15.56 1.09 0.77
N GLU A 111 15.06 1.49 1.93
CA GLU A 111 15.54 2.64 2.69
C GLU A 111 16.62 2.26 3.71
N GLU A 112 16.43 1.11 4.38
CA GLU A 112 17.34 0.64 5.42
C GLU A 112 17.27 -0.89 5.51
N ILE A 113 18.41 -1.51 5.80
CA ILE A 113 18.51 -2.93 6.11
C ILE A 113 19.23 -3.05 7.47
N ALA A 114 18.59 -3.68 8.44
CA ALA A 114 19.16 -3.94 9.74
C ALA A 114 19.15 -5.43 10.06
N ILE A 115 20.26 -5.95 10.58
CA ILE A 115 20.41 -7.36 10.97
C ILE A 115 20.38 -7.46 12.50
N TYR A 116 19.60 -8.41 12.99
CA TYR A 116 19.43 -8.70 14.40
C TYR A 116 19.74 -10.17 14.70
N ASP A 117 20.31 -10.43 15.85
CA ASP A 117 20.43 -11.78 16.38
C ASP A 117 19.10 -12.27 17.00
N ILE A 118 19.09 -13.50 17.48
CA ILE A 118 17.90 -14.13 18.12
C ILE A 118 17.45 -13.43 19.40
N TYR A 119 18.28 -12.57 19.98
CA TYR A 119 17.96 -11.78 21.19
C TYR A 119 17.47 -10.36 20.83
N GLY A 120 17.36 -10.03 19.55
CA GLY A 120 16.94 -8.72 19.07
C GLY A 120 18.04 -7.65 19.14
N ARG A 121 19.31 -8.04 19.31
CA ARG A 121 20.44 -7.11 19.29
C ARG A 121 20.83 -6.81 17.86
N THR A 122 20.94 -5.53 17.52
CA THR A 122 21.39 -5.09 16.20
C THR A 122 22.85 -5.47 16.02
N THR A 123 23.16 -6.22 14.97
CA THR A 123 24.54 -6.59 14.60
C THR A 123 25.10 -5.63 13.55
N THR A 124 24.31 -5.25 12.57
CA THR A 124 24.72 -4.39 11.46
C THR A 124 23.54 -3.61 10.91
N VAL A 125 23.78 -2.35 10.51
CA VAL A 125 22.80 -1.51 9.82
C VAL A 125 23.42 -1.01 8.51
N TYR A 126 22.73 -1.17 7.42
CA TYR A 126 23.08 -0.64 6.12
C TYR A 126 22.10 0.48 5.77
N GLY A 127 22.63 1.67 5.50
CA GLY A 127 21.84 2.81 5.01
C GLY A 127 21.44 2.65 3.53
N PRO A 128 20.70 3.62 2.98
CA PRO A 128 20.22 3.56 1.61
C PRO A 128 21.40 3.46 0.65
N ARG A 129 21.49 2.36 -0.04
CA ARG A 129 22.41 2.15 -1.14
C ARG A 129 21.60 2.13 -2.42
N THR A 130 21.87 3.08 -3.29
CA THR A 130 21.54 3.12 -4.74
C THR A 130 20.28 2.38 -5.22
N THR A 131 19.75 2.83 -6.32
CA THR A 131 18.64 2.29 -7.11
C THR A 131 18.85 0.85 -7.64
N ASP A 132 19.78 0.07 -7.06
CA ASP A 132 20.08 -1.27 -7.50
C ASP A 132 19.07 -2.26 -6.91
N PHE A 133 18.49 -3.10 -7.74
CA PHE A 133 17.54 -4.16 -7.37
C PHE A 133 18.19 -5.35 -6.64
N VAL A 134 19.52 -5.37 -6.52
CA VAL A 134 20.28 -6.39 -5.79
C VAL A 134 21.28 -5.73 -4.86
N HIS A 135 21.11 -5.98 -3.57
CA HIS A 135 22.02 -5.51 -2.53
C HIS A 135 22.87 -6.66 -1.99
N SER A 136 24.19 -6.46 -1.95
CA SER A 136 25.11 -7.36 -1.28
C SER A 136 25.29 -6.95 0.18
N ILE A 137 25.20 -7.89 1.07
CA ILE A 137 25.29 -7.74 2.51
C ILE A 137 26.43 -8.64 3.01
N ASP A 138 27.52 -8.05 3.50
CA ASP A 138 28.61 -8.79 4.10
C ASP A 138 28.18 -9.31 5.48
N VAL A 139 28.25 -10.63 5.67
CA VAL A 139 27.91 -11.33 6.91
C VAL A 139 29.07 -12.22 7.37
N ALA A 140 30.27 -11.99 6.83
CA ALA A 140 31.46 -12.81 7.15
C ALA A 140 31.81 -12.80 8.65
N ASP A 141 31.64 -11.64 9.30
CA ASP A 141 31.97 -11.44 10.72
C ASP A 141 30.88 -11.97 11.69
N LEU A 142 29.75 -12.46 11.16
CA LEU A 142 28.71 -13.03 12.00
C LEU A 142 29.06 -14.49 12.39
N GLU A 143 28.82 -14.83 13.64
CA GLU A 143 28.94 -16.22 14.10
C GLU A 143 27.86 -17.10 13.47
N ALA A 144 28.13 -18.41 13.38
CA ALA A 144 27.13 -19.36 12.88
C ALA A 144 25.86 -19.31 13.75
N GLY A 145 24.73 -19.16 13.11
CA GLY A 145 23.47 -19.01 13.83
C GLY A 145 22.30 -18.53 12.99
N VAL A 146 21.19 -18.24 13.65
CA VAL A 146 19.97 -17.71 13.05
C VAL A 146 19.91 -16.19 13.27
N TYR A 147 19.63 -15.47 12.20
CA TYR A 147 19.52 -14.02 12.20
C TYR A 147 18.23 -13.56 11.54
N PHE A 148 17.82 -12.35 11.89
CA PHE A 148 16.68 -11.68 11.29
C PHE A 148 17.15 -10.42 10.58
N VAL A 149 16.64 -10.21 9.38
CA VAL A 149 16.84 -8.97 8.60
C VAL A 149 15.55 -8.18 8.61
N ASN A 150 15.60 -6.98 9.14
CA ASN A 150 14.53 -5.98 8.98
C ASN A 150 14.87 -5.10 7.79
N ILE A 151 13.97 -5.04 6.82
CA ILE A 151 14.11 -4.26 5.60
C ILE A 151 13.05 -3.19 5.65
N LYS A 152 13.47 -1.94 5.72
CA LYS A 152 12.60 -0.79 5.63
C LYS A 152 12.49 -0.36 4.18
N THR A 153 11.27 -0.27 3.69
CA THR A 153 10.94 0.21 2.33
C THR A 153 9.96 1.36 2.43
N GLU A 154 9.76 2.09 1.34
CA GLU A 154 8.74 3.13 1.24
C GLU A 154 7.31 2.59 1.49
N ASN A 155 7.08 1.29 1.32
CA ASN A 155 5.79 0.61 1.45
C ASN A 155 5.59 -0.09 2.80
N GLY A 156 6.60 -0.10 3.67
CA GLY A 156 6.54 -0.71 4.99
C GLY A 156 7.79 -1.48 5.38
N ASN A 157 7.74 -2.16 6.52
CA ASN A 157 8.85 -2.94 7.07
C ASN A 157 8.60 -4.42 6.89
N ILE A 158 9.64 -5.14 6.46
CA ILE A 158 9.61 -6.60 6.31
C ILE A 158 10.70 -7.20 7.18
N VAL A 159 10.36 -8.28 7.87
CA VAL A 159 11.32 -9.08 8.63
C VAL A 159 11.45 -10.46 7.98
N LYS A 160 12.66 -10.83 7.61
CA LYS A 160 12.98 -12.18 7.11
C LYS A 160 14.09 -12.83 7.92
N ARG A 161 14.11 -14.15 7.91
CA ARG A 161 15.11 -14.97 8.62
C ARG A 161 16.11 -15.55 7.63
N PHE A 162 17.39 -15.56 8.02
CA PHE A 162 18.41 -16.33 7.36
C PHE A 162 19.28 -17.12 8.35
N VAL A 163 20.03 -18.08 7.83
CA VAL A 163 20.93 -18.94 8.60
C VAL A 163 22.36 -18.67 8.14
N LYS A 164 23.23 -18.29 9.07
CA LYS A 164 24.69 -18.19 8.89
C LYS A 164 25.31 -19.53 9.21
N LYS A 165 26.16 -20.02 8.32
CA LYS A 165 26.98 -21.22 8.58
C LYS A 165 28.24 -20.91 9.37
#